data_42f1511bc649284aaa4c9755f414d129
#
_entry.id   42f1511bc649284aaa4c9755f414d129
#
_cell.length_a   1.000
_cell.length_b   1.000
_cell.length_c   1.000
_cell.angle_alpha   90.00
_cell.angle_beta   90.00
_cell.angle_gamma   90.00
#
_symmetry.space_group_name_H-M   'P 1'
#
loop_
_entity.id
_entity.type
_entity.pdbx_description
1 polymer ?
#
loop_
_entity_poly.entity_id
_entity_poly.type
_entity_poly.pdbx_seq_one_letter_code
_entity_poly.pdbx_strand_id
1 'polypeptide(L)'
;AKLVAIYPKAFWREMELNGDAISHCGPLAEIHDASPVNAKAGALFGFAQLGAARQPGFRDAAIAQLVRLFGHGAAAPDDVIIKDWSTDSATATDADRTPPPAHPIYTALPPTRRLIFAGTEAAPEAGGFLEGALEAAEAAHAALRVVAV
;
A
#
# COMPACT_ATOMS: atom_id res chain seq x y z
N ALA A 1 -5.91 2.30 -4.57
CA ALA A 1 -5.31 3.64 -4.57
C ALA A 1 -4.75 3.97 -3.19
N LYS A 2 -3.93 5.02 -3.13
CA LYS A 2 -3.34 5.54 -1.89
C LYS A 2 -3.71 7.02 -1.74
N LEU A 3 -3.97 7.44 -0.49
CA LEU A 3 -4.17 8.83 -0.12
C LEU A 3 -3.18 9.20 0.97
N VAL A 4 -2.60 10.40 0.91
CA VAL A 4 -1.84 11.00 2.00
C VAL A 4 -2.43 12.37 2.30
N ALA A 5 -2.89 12.57 3.53
CA ALA A 5 -3.33 13.87 4.03
C ALA A 5 -2.22 14.46 4.92
N ILE A 6 -1.77 15.66 4.56
CA ILE A 6 -0.66 16.35 5.22
C ILE A 6 -1.21 17.46 6.12
N TYR A 7 -0.69 17.57 7.33
CA TYR A 7 -1.09 18.52 8.36
C TYR A 7 0.13 19.26 8.93
N PRO A 8 -0.05 20.46 9.53
CA PRO A 8 1.05 21.20 10.16
C PRO A 8 1.73 20.42 11.30
N LYS A 9 1.00 19.48 11.94
CA LYS A 9 1.50 18.62 13.03
C LYS A 9 0.71 17.33 13.09
N ALA A 10 1.26 16.31 13.74
CA ALA A 10 0.57 15.06 14.05
C ALA A 10 -0.39 15.25 15.25
N PHE A 11 -1.47 16.00 15.05
CA PHE A 11 -2.40 16.43 16.10
C PHE A 11 -3.07 15.24 16.84
N TRP A 12 -3.21 14.07 16.20
CA TRP A 12 -3.76 12.87 16.81
C TRP A 12 -2.92 12.36 17.98
N ARG A 13 -1.60 12.65 18.00
CA ARG A 13 -0.71 12.29 19.10
C ARG A 13 -0.99 13.08 20.38
N GLU A 14 -1.54 14.30 20.26
CA GLU A 14 -2.00 15.10 21.40
C GLU A 14 -3.26 14.50 22.06
N MET A 15 -3.95 13.61 21.34
CA MET A 15 -5.09 12.84 21.83
C MET A 15 -4.72 11.40 22.22
N GLU A 16 -3.42 11.12 22.39
CA GLU A 16 -2.88 9.80 22.72
C GLU A 16 -3.20 8.72 21.68
N LEU A 17 -3.45 9.11 20.41
CA LEU A 17 -3.67 8.20 19.30
C LEU A 17 -2.37 7.99 18.53
N ASN A 18 -2.14 6.76 18.05
CA ASN A 18 -0.96 6.42 17.25
C ASN A 18 -1.08 6.79 15.76
N GLY A 19 -2.29 7.16 15.30
CA GLY A 19 -2.55 7.48 13.89
C GLY A 19 -2.88 6.27 13.02
N ASP A 20 -3.00 5.07 13.61
CA ASP A 20 -3.41 3.86 12.90
C ASP A 20 -4.91 3.61 13.09
N ALA A 21 -5.56 3.14 12.03
CA ALA A 21 -6.95 2.70 12.08
C ALA A 21 -7.26 1.69 10.98
N ILE A 22 -8.09 0.69 11.30
CA ILE A 22 -8.75 -0.18 10.34
C ILE A 22 -10.23 0.23 10.32
N SER A 23 -10.79 0.43 9.13
CA SER A 23 -12.17 0.93 9.00
C SER A 23 -12.96 0.11 7.98
N HIS A 24 -14.11 -0.37 8.42
CA HIS A 24 -15.10 -1.02 7.54
C HIS A 24 -16.12 -0.02 6.95
N CYS A 25 -16.02 1.26 7.30
CA CYS A 25 -16.93 2.32 6.86
C CYS A 25 -16.17 3.50 6.28
N GLY A 26 -16.44 3.84 5.03
CA GLY A 26 -15.79 4.91 4.29
C GLY A 26 -14.81 4.41 3.22
N PRO A 27 -14.20 5.30 2.45
CA PRO A 27 -13.38 4.93 1.30
C PRO A 27 -11.99 4.39 1.65
N LEU A 28 -11.48 4.62 2.87
CA LEU A 28 -10.17 4.14 3.33
C LEU A 28 -10.36 2.90 4.22
N ALA A 29 -9.69 1.80 3.86
CA ALA A 29 -9.74 0.55 4.61
C ALA A 29 -8.74 0.54 5.79
N GLU A 30 -7.52 0.98 5.53
CA GLU A 30 -6.43 1.05 6.49
C GLU A 30 -5.83 2.45 6.48
N ILE A 31 -5.56 2.99 7.65
CA ILE A 31 -4.92 4.30 7.83
C ILE A 31 -3.71 4.13 8.74
N HIS A 32 -2.62 4.83 8.45
CA HIS A 32 -1.37 4.79 9.19
C HIS A 32 -0.77 6.17 9.37
N ASP A 33 -0.09 6.38 10.48
CA ASP A 33 0.75 7.56 10.69
C ASP A 33 2.02 7.47 9.82
N ALA A 34 2.11 8.33 8.82
CA ALA A 34 3.26 8.47 7.92
C ALA A 34 4.05 9.75 8.19
N SER A 35 3.91 10.32 9.39
CA SER A 35 4.64 11.53 9.78
C SER A 35 6.14 11.28 9.83
N PRO A 36 6.97 12.26 9.47
CA PRO A 36 8.40 12.16 9.62
C PRO A 36 8.80 12.04 11.09
N VAL A 37 9.92 11.36 11.35
CA VAL A 37 10.43 11.09 12.72
C VAL A 37 10.63 12.38 13.52
N ASN A 38 11.01 13.48 12.87
CA ASN A 38 11.24 14.78 13.51
C ASN A 38 9.95 15.54 13.89
N ALA A 39 8.77 14.97 13.60
CA ALA A 39 7.44 15.50 13.92
C ALA A 39 7.17 16.96 13.44
N LYS A 40 7.92 17.47 12.45
CA LYS A 40 7.73 18.83 11.90
C LYS A 40 6.48 18.97 11.03
N ALA A 41 5.85 17.85 10.69
CA ALA A 41 4.56 17.78 9.99
C ALA A 41 3.82 16.53 10.44
N GLY A 42 2.50 16.51 10.27
CA GLY A 42 1.69 15.31 10.41
C GLY A 42 1.33 14.76 9.03
N ALA A 43 1.32 13.45 8.87
CA ALA A 43 0.83 12.81 7.66
C ALA A 43 0.02 11.56 8.02
N LEU A 44 -1.23 11.50 7.57
CA LEU A 44 -2.04 10.28 7.61
C LEU A 44 -2.07 9.68 6.20
N PHE A 45 -1.58 8.46 6.10
CA PHE A 45 -1.60 7.66 4.90
C PHE A 45 -2.78 6.69 4.94
N GLY A 46 -3.52 6.54 3.84
CA GLY A 46 -4.63 5.59 3.77
C GLY A 46 -4.64 4.76 2.51
N PHE A 47 -4.95 3.47 2.66
CA PHE A 47 -5.28 2.59 1.54
C PHE A 47 -6.76 2.75 1.17
N ALA A 48 -7.01 3.23 -0.05
CA ALA A 48 -8.36 3.31 -0.57
C ALA A 48 -8.81 1.95 -1.15
N GLN A 49 -10.06 1.62 -0.94
CA GLN A 49 -10.69 0.47 -1.58
C GLN A 49 -10.56 0.55 -3.11
N LEU A 50 -10.57 -0.62 -3.77
CA LEU A 50 -10.45 -0.70 -5.21
C LEU A 50 -11.55 0.13 -5.90
N GLY A 51 -11.14 1.03 -6.79
CA GLY A 51 -12.05 1.90 -7.54
C GLY A 51 -12.64 3.08 -6.74
N ALA A 52 -12.47 3.13 -5.41
CA ALA A 52 -13.01 4.22 -4.60
C ALA A 52 -12.45 5.59 -5.00
N ALA A 53 -11.17 5.66 -5.32
CA ALA A 53 -10.52 6.91 -5.72
C ALA A 53 -11.05 7.52 -7.03
N ARG A 54 -11.79 6.75 -7.83
CA ARG A 54 -12.43 7.19 -9.07
C ARG A 54 -13.83 7.72 -8.86
N GLN A 55 -14.40 7.56 -7.68
CA GLN A 55 -15.75 8.04 -7.39
C GLN A 55 -15.74 9.55 -7.20
N PRO A 56 -16.74 10.27 -7.73
CA PRO A 56 -16.92 11.68 -7.42
C PRO A 56 -16.97 11.91 -5.91
N GLY A 57 -16.31 12.94 -5.41
CA GLY A 57 -16.32 13.26 -3.98
C GLY A 57 -15.43 12.36 -3.11
N PHE A 58 -14.61 11.47 -3.69
CA PHE A 58 -13.70 10.59 -2.92
C PHE A 58 -12.84 11.36 -1.92
N ARG A 59 -12.24 12.49 -2.33
CA ARG A 59 -11.41 13.32 -1.46
C ARG A 59 -12.18 13.77 -0.20
N ASP A 60 -13.37 14.32 -0.42
CA ASP A 60 -14.18 14.85 0.67
C ASP A 60 -14.71 13.75 1.59
N ALA A 61 -15.09 12.60 1.03
CA ALA A 61 -15.49 11.43 1.79
C ALA A 61 -14.32 10.85 2.62
N ALA A 62 -13.11 10.86 2.10
CA ALA A 62 -11.92 10.42 2.83
C ALA A 62 -11.59 11.38 3.97
N ILE A 63 -11.63 12.70 3.76
CA ILE A 63 -11.43 13.67 4.82
C ILE A 63 -12.51 13.54 5.89
N ALA A 64 -13.79 13.40 5.52
CA ALA A 64 -14.87 13.17 6.48
C ALA A 64 -14.65 11.89 7.30
N GLN A 65 -14.09 10.84 6.70
CA GLN A 65 -13.70 9.63 7.41
C GLN A 65 -12.55 9.90 8.40
N LEU A 66 -11.52 10.63 8.01
CA LEU A 66 -10.41 10.99 8.89
C LEU A 66 -10.90 11.85 10.07
N VAL A 67 -11.84 12.77 9.83
CA VAL A 67 -12.50 13.56 10.91
C VAL A 67 -13.24 12.66 11.90
N ARG A 68 -13.96 11.67 11.41
CA ARG A 68 -14.69 10.72 12.25
C ARG A 68 -13.75 9.89 13.13
N LEU A 69 -12.57 9.51 12.61
CA LEU A 69 -11.62 8.64 13.29
C LEU A 69 -10.67 9.41 14.22
N PHE A 70 -10.20 10.58 13.78
CA PHE A 70 -9.15 11.34 14.46
C PHE A 70 -9.60 12.72 14.95
N GLY A 71 -10.90 13.01 14.87
CA GLY A 71 -11.45 14.27 15.34
C GLY A 71 -11.33 15.43 14.36
N HIS A 72 -11.83 16.61 14.79
CA HIS A 72 -11.97 17.79 13.93
C HIS A 72 -10.64 18.34 13.37
N GLY A 73 -9.53 18.07 14.03
CA GLY A 73 -8.19 18.42 13.53
C GLY A 73 -7.88 17.87 12.13
N ALA A 74 -8.56 16.79 11.71
CA ALA A 74 -8.41 16.22 10.38
C ALA A 74 -9.18 16.96 9.28
N ALA A 75 -10.02 17.95 9.61
CA ALA A 75 -10.93 18.59 8.64
C ALA A 75 -10.22 19.44 7.57
N ALA A 76 -9.06 20.01 7.90
CA ALA A 76 -8.35 20.95 7.02
C ALA A 76 -6.87 20.54 6.87
N PRO A 77 -6.57 19.50 6.07
CA PRO A 77 -5.20 19.20 5.72
C PRO A 77 -4.60 20.32 4.85
N ASP A 78 -3.32 20.58 5.02
CA ASP A 78 -2.56 21.52 4.18
C ASP A 78 -2.49 21.03 2.72
N ASP A 79 -2.40 19.70 2.54
CA ASP A 79 -2.40 19.07 1.22
C ASP A 79 -3.00 17.66 1.27
N VAL A 80 -3.53 17.20 0.14
CA VAL A 80 -4.05 15.85 -0.03
C VAL A 80 -3.56 15.26 -1.35
N ILE A 81 -2.66 14.31 -1.25
CA ILE A 81 -2.09 13.59 -2.39
C ILE A 81 -2.90 12.30 -2.59
N ILE A 82 -3.38 12.08 -3.81
CA ILE A 82 -4.10 10.86 -4.18
C ILE A 82 -3.40 10.23 -5.38
N LYS A 83 -3.04 8.96 -5.27
CA LYS A 83 -2.46 8.18 -6.38
C LYS A 83 -3.23 6.87 -6.60
N ASP A 84 -3.89 6.77 -7.75
CA ASP A 84 -4.47 5.51 -8.21
C ASP A 84 -3.46 4.79 -9.12
N TRP A 85 -2.73 3.84 -8.54
CA TRP A 85 -1.72 3.04 -9.24
C TRP A 85 -2.31 2.16 -10.35
N SER A 86 -3.59 1.81 -10.26
CA SER A 86 -4.27 0.99 -11.29
C SER A 86 -4.52 1.72 -12.60
N THR A 87 -4.28 3.04 -12.63
CA THR A 87 -4.33 3.86 -13.86
C THR A 87 -2.95 4.26 -14.38
N ASP A 88 -1.90 3.85 -13.69
CA ASP A 88 -0.52 4.14 -14.07
C ASP A 88 -0.04 3.13 -15.11
N SER A 89 0.14 3.58 -16.36
CA SER A 89 0.48 2.72 -17.49
C SER A 89 1.88 2.09 -17.41
N ALA A 90 2.76 2.60 -16.53
CA ALA A 90 4.08 2.04 -16.32
C ALA A 90 4.08 0.92 -15.27
N THR A 91 3.03 0.83 -14.44
CA THR A 91 2.96 -0.11 -13.32
C THR A 91 1.76 -1.04 -13.34
N ALA A 92 0.73 -0.72 -14.13
CA ALA A 92 -0.51 -1.49 -14.17
C ALA A 92 -0.90 -1.86 -15.60
N THR A 93 -1.45 -3.05 -15.74
CA THR A 93 -2.10 -3.55 -16.94
C THR A 93 -3.62 -3.54 -16.77
N ASP A 94 -4.39 -3.81 -17.84
CA ASP A 94 -5.84 -3.93 -17.72
C ASP A 94 -6.27 -5.09 -16.81
N ALA A 95 -5.46 -6.12 -16.68
CA ALA A 95 -5.69 -7.26 -15.77
C ALA A 95 -5.63 -6.84 -14.28
N ASP A 96 -4.81 -5.83 -13.93
CA ASP A 96 -4.66 -5.36 -12.54
C ASP A 96 -5.87 -4.56 -12.05
N ARG A 97 -6.79 -4.19 -12.94
CA ARG A 97 -8.05 -3.53 -12.57
C ARG A 97 -9.05 -4.46 -11.90
N THR A 98 -8.85 -5.75 -12.10
CA THR A 98 -9.60 -6.81 -11.42
C THR A 98 -8.54 -7.71 -10.78
N PRO A 99 -8.11 -7.43 -9.53
CA PRO A 99 -7.05 -8.21 -8.91
C PRO A 99 -7.50 -9.66 -8.82
N PRO A 100 -6.75 -10.59 -9.42
CA PRO A 100 -6.95 -11.99 -9.12
C PRO A 100 -6.62 -12.22 -7.64
N PRO A 101 -7.30 -13.13 -6.96
CA PRO A 101 -6.76 -13.67 -5.72
C PRO A 101 -5.32 -14.14 -5.99
N ALA A 102 -4.45 -14.11 -4.98
CA ALA A 102 -3.06 -14.55 -5.08
C ALA A 102 -2.96 -15.77 -5.99
N HIS A 103 -2.38 -15.58 -7.18
CA HIS A 103 -2.48 -16.60 -8.22
C HIS A 103 -1.38 -17.63 -8.00
N PRO A 104 -1.71 -18.91 -7.77
CA PRO A 104 -0.72 -19.94 -7.46
C PRO A 104 0.34 -20.13 -8.56
N ILE A 105 0.12 -19.57 -9.76
CA ILE A 105 1.09 -19.65 -10.85
C ILE A 105 2.42 -18.98 -10.50
N TYR A 106 2.41 -17.94 -9.67
CA TYR A 106 3.64 -17.24 -9.30
C TYR A 106 4.54 -18.09 -8.39
N THR A 107 3.93 -18.94 -7.55
CA THR A 107 4.65 -19.87 -6.68
C THR A 107 4.95 -21.21 -7.35
N ALA A 108 4.25 -21.53 -8.45
CA ALA A 108 4.38 -22.81 -9.15
C ALA A 108 5.32 -22.75 -10.37
N LEU A 109 5.85 -21.58 -10.72
CA LEU A 109 6.77 -21.45 -11.86
C LEU A 109 8.14 -22.04 -11.50
N PRO A 110 8.51 -23.23 -12.02
CA PRO A 110 9.83 -23.78 -11.73
C PRO A 110 10.91 -22.89 -12.36
N PRO A 111 12.05 -22.72 -11.69
CA PRO A 111 13.18 -22.03 -12.30
C PRO A 111 13.62 -22.81 -13.54
N THR A 112 13.81 -22.09 -14.65
CA THR A 112 14.38 -22.68 -15.85
C THR A 112 15.86 -22.35 -15.94
N ARG A 113 16.62 -23.05 -16.79
CA ARG A 113 18.02 -22.73 -17.00
C ARG A 113 18.29 -21.32 -17.56
N ARG A 114 17.25 -20.61 -18.01
CA ARG A 114 17.36 -19.29 -18.66
C ARG A 114 16.58 -18.20 -17.97
N LEU A 115 15.67 -18.54 -17.05
CA LEU A 115 14.79 -17.59 -16.42
C LEU A 115 14.56 -17.99 -14.97
N ILE A 116 14.85 -17.08 -14.06
CA ILE A 116 14.63 -17.21 -12.61
C ILE A 116 13.83 -16.01 -12.17
N PHE A 117 12.69 -16.27 -11.51
CA PHE A 117 11.85 -15.24 -10.93
C PHE A 117 12.33 -14.94 -9.51
N ALA A 118 12.53 -13.66 -9.19
CA ALA A 118 13.05 -13.19 -7.90
C ALA A 118 12.21 -12.06 -7.30
N GLY A 119 11.02 -11.82 -7.85
CA GLY A 119 10.05 -10.87 -7.27
C GLY A 119 9.28 -11.49 -6.11
N THR A 120 8.73 -10.66 -5.24
CA THR A 120 7.93 -11.10 -4.08
C THR A 120 6.76 -12.01 -4.46
N GLU A 121 6.26 -11.92 -5.69
CA GLU A 121 5.19 -12.75 -6.21
C GLU A 121 5.60 -14.24 -6.36
N ALA A 122 6.92 -14.49 -6.46
CA ALA A 122 7.46 -15.85 -6.52
C ALA A 122 7.71 -16.46 -5.14
N ALA A 123 7.51 -15.73 -4.06
CA ALA A 123 7.70 -16.22 -2.71
C ALA A 123 6.59 -17.23 -2.33
N PRO A 124 6.93 -18.39 -1.72
CA PRO A 124 5.95 -19.40 -1.34
C PRO A 124 5.04 -18.98 -0.17
N GLU A 125 5.53 -18.18 0.77
CA GLU A 125 4.80 -17.87 2.01
C GLU A 125 4.40 -16.39 2.12
N ALA A 126 5.35 -15.47 1.94
CA ALA A 126 5.15 -14.05 2.20
C ALA A 126 4.98 -13.20 0.92
N GLY A 127 4.34 -13.77 -0.13
CA GLY A 127 4.13 -13.06 -1.40
C GLY A 127 3.40 -11.73 -1.23
N GLY A 128 3.92 -10.68 -1.90
CA GLY A 128 3.39 -9.31 -1.81
C GLY A 128 3.95 -8.47 -0.67
N PHE A 129 4.74 -9.04 0.25
CA PHE A 129 5.38 -8.35 1.37
C PHE A 129 6.90 -8.21 1.18
N LEU A 130 7.53 -7.37 2.00
CA LEU A 130 8.99 -7.18 1.99
C LEU A 130 9.72 -8.49 2.31
N GLU A 131 9.21 -9.27 3.25
CA GLU A 131 9.75 -10.59 3.59
C GLU A 131 9.72 -11.54 2.41
N GLY A 132 8.63 -11.55 1.64
CA GLY A 132 8.55 -12.35 0.42
C GLY A 132 9.55 -11.92 -0.66
N ALA A 133 9.92 -10.64 -0.71
CA ALA A 133 10.97 -10.20 -1.63
C ALA A 133 12.35 -10.75 -1.23
N LEU A 134 12.66 -10.82 0.06
CA LEU A 134 13.89 -11.44 0.57
C LEU A 134 13.89 -12.95 0.32
N GLU A 135 12.81 -13.63 0.65
CA GLU A 135 12.62 -15.06 0.41
C GLU A 135 12.82 -15.43 -1.08
N ALA A 136 12.18 -14.67 -1.99
CA ALA A 136 12.33 -14.89 -3.43
C ALA A 136 13.76 -14.63 -3.93
N ALA A 137 14.45 -13.62 -3.36
CA ALA A 137 15.83 -13.32 -3.71
C ALA A 137 16.79 -14.43 -3.25
N GLU A 138 16.62 -14.98 -2.06
CA GLU A 138 17.38 -16.12 -1.53
C GLU A 138 17.18 -17.37 -2.38
N ALA A 139 15.92 -17.67 -2.75
CA ALA A 139 15.60 -18.79 -3.61
C ALA A 139 16.22 -18.64 -5.02
N ALA A 140 16.17 -17.45 -5.59
CA ALA A 140 16.79 -17.14 -6.87
C ALA A 140 18.33 -17.30 -6.83
N HIS A 141 18.96 -16.82 -5.74
CA HIS A 141 20.39 -17.00 -5.53
C HIS A 141 20.79 -18.48 -5.46
N ALA A 142 20.02 -19.28 -4.70
CA ALA A 142 20.25 -20.72 -4.61
C ALA A 142 20.13 -21.42 -5.97
N ALA A 143 19.09 -21.05 -6.76
CA ALA A 143 18.89 -21.59 -8.10
C ALA A 143 20.04 -21.25 -9.07
N LEU A 144 20.57 -20.01 -9.01
CA LEU A 144 21.72 -19.60 -9.83
C LEU A 144 22.98 -20.41 -9.55
N ARG A 145 23.23 -20.78 -8.31
CA ARG A 145 24.38 -21.59 -7.93
C ARG A 145 24.34 -23.01 -8.52
N VAL A 146 23.13 -23.55 -8.71
CA VAL A 146 22.93 -24.87 -9.31
C VAL A 146 23.10 -24.84 -10.83
N VAL A 147 22.78 -23.73 -11.48
CA VAL A 147 22.88 -23.56 -12.94
C VAL A 147 24.29 -23.20 -13.38
N ALA A 148 25.12 -22.65 -12.50
CA ALA A 148 26.51 -22.23 -12.80
C ALA A 148 27.55 -23.38 -12.72
N VAL A 149 27.13 -24.61 -12.45
CA VAL A 149 27.91 -25.85 -12.45
C VAL A 149 27.53 -26.69 -13.70
#